data_c93c453621157148f87c55fd4838506d
#
_entry.id   c93c453621157148f87c55fd4838506d
#
_cell.length_a   1.000
_cell.length_b   1.000
_cell.length_c   1.000
_cell.angle_alpha   90.00
_cell.angle_beta   90.00
_cell.angle_gamma   90.00
#
_symmetry.space_group_name_H-M   'P 1'
#
loop_
_entity.id
_entity.type
_entity.pdbx_description
1 polymer ?
#
loop_
_entity_poly.entity_id
_entity_poly.type
_entity_poly.pdbx_seq_one_letter_code
_entity_poly.pdbx_strand_id
1 'polypeptide(L)'
;MNRIIFTLGVWLFPAACTALGAAGVFLLRRQARPATRRILCGMAAGIMLAASVWSLLLPAIARSEGRAAWVPPALGLILGAVGLLRLEDAAGQLLAGGPGHCGRMVLAVTLHNLPEGMVVGLAAALALHGDADAVSGALALSLGIGLQNIPEGAAVSLPLTQSGRTRGQSFAAGAASGLVEPLGAVLAFVLAEWVGAALPWLMSAAAGCMVCVTAQEMIPEAVEPDEVAGVISIVLGFALMMALDVAL
;
A
#
# COMPACT_ATOMS: atom_id res chain seq x y z
N MET A 1 12.05 19.21 -14.12
CA MET A 1 11.82 19.03 -12.67
C MET A 1 13.09 18.49 -12.04
N ASN A 2 13.50 18.97 -10.86
CA ASN A 2 14.69 18.44 -10.18
C ASN A 2 14.40 16.98 -9.78
N ARG A 3 15.24 16.02 -10.24
CA ARG A 3 15.07 14.58 -10.00
C ARG A 3 14.98 14.23 -8.52
N ILE A 4 15.77 14.90 -7.67
CA ILE A 4 15.75 14.68 -6.22
C ILE A 4 14.40 15.11 -5.62
N ILE A 5 13.92 16.30 -5.98
CA ILE A 5 12.64 16.81 -5.48
C ILE A 5 11.49 15.91 -5.91
N PHE A 6 11.51 15.45 -7.17
CA PHE A 6 10.51 14.50 -7.67
C PHE A 6 10.51 13.20 -6.86
N THR A 7 11.67 12.55 -6.74
CA THR A 7 11.80 11.26 -6.03
C THR A 7 11.37 11.37 -4.57
N LEU A 8 11.86 12.40 -3.86
CA LEU A 8 11.46 12.62 -2.48
C LEU A 8 9.97 12.93 -2.35
N GLY A 9 9.40 13.72 -3.28
CA GLY A 9 7.96 14.01 -3.30
C GLY A 9 7.13 12.75 -3.45
N VAL A 10 7.46 11.90 -4.43
CA VAL A 10 6.79 10.62 -4.69
C VAL A 10 6.88 9.67 -3.49
N TRP A 11 8.03 9.59 -2.81
CA TRP A 11 8.23 8.69 -1.67
C TRP A 11 7.59 9.16 -0.37
N LEU A 12 7.59 10.48 -0.12
CA LEU A 12 7.12 11.03 1.15
C LEU A 12 5.63 11.34 1.14
N PHE A 13 5.03 11.51 -0.03
CA PHE A 13 3.62 11.87 -0.14
C PHE A 13 2.69 10.81 0.44
N PRO A 14 2.82 9.48 0.15
CA PRO A 14 1.97 8.47 0.76
C PRO A 14 2.11 8.43 2.28
N ALA A 15 3.33 8.43 2.80
CA ALA A 15 3.58 8.47 4.25
C ALA A 15 2.99 9.71 4.94
N ALA A 16 3.02 10.87 4.26
CA ALA A 16 2.36 12.08 4.76
C ALA A 16 0.84 11.92 4.79
N CYS A 17 0.25 11.20 3.83
CA CYS A 17 -1.17 10.87 3.82
C CYS A 17 -1.55 9.91 4.95
N THR A 18 -0.73 8.89 5.26
CA THR A 18 -0.90 8.03 6.44
C THR A 18 -0.88 8.85 7.73
N ALA A 19 0.08 9.76 7.86
CA ALA A 19 0.15 10.66 9.02
C ALA A 19 -1.06 11.62 9.08
N LEU A 20 -1.54 12.12 7.95
CA LEU A 20 -2.76 12.94 7.86
C LEU A 20 -3.98 12.16 8.33
N GLY A 21 -4.13 10.91 7.90
CA GLY A 21 -5.18 10.01 8.36
C GLY A 21 -5.11 9.76 9.86
N ALA A 22 -3.91 9.46 10.37
CA ALA A 22 -3.67 9.29 11.80
C ALA A 22 -4.01 10.53 12.61
N ALA A 23 -3.86 11.74 12.06
CA ALA A 23 -4.24 13.00 12.71
C ALA A 23 -5.77 13.13 12.90
N GLY A 24 -6.57 12.27 12.29
CA GLY A 24 -8.01 12.17 12.51
C GLY A 24 -8.38 12.02 13.99
N VAL A 25 -7.52 11.46 14.86
CA VAL A 25 -7.75 11.36 16.32
C VAL A 25 -7.90 12.72 17.02
N PHE A 26 -7.39 13.78 16.44
CA PHE A 26 -7.53 15.13 17.00
C PHE A 26 -8.87 15.76 16.64
N LEU A 27 -9.44 15.39 15.50
CA LEU A 27 -10.68 15.94 14.95
C LEU A 27 -11.90 15.11 15.30
N LEU A 28 -11.80 13.79 15.22
CA LEU A 28 -12.89 12.87 15.44
C LEU A 28 -13.04 12.58 16.93
N ARG A 29 -14.19 12.93 17.48
CA ARG A 29 -14.54 12.66 18.89
C ARG A 29 -15.17 11.28 19.09
N ARG A 30 -15.60 10.61 18.02
CA ARG A 30 -16.27 9.30 18.00
C ARG A 30 -15.69 8.43 16.89
N GLN A 31 -15.85 7.11 17.01
CA GLN A 31 -15.58 6.17 15.90
C GLN A 31 -16.29 6.61 14.63
N ALA A 32 -15.64 6.43 13.49
CA ALA A 32 -16.32 6.43 12.22
C ALA A 32 -17.49 5.42 12.27
N ARG A 33 -18.63 5.77 11.69
CA ARG A 33 -19.75 4.82 11.61
C ARG A 33 -19.28 3.56 10.89
N PRO A 34 -19.76 2.36 11.26
CA PRO A 34 -19.34 1.12 10.61
C PRO A 34 -19.44 1.20 9.07
N ALA A 35 -20.52 1.76 8.54
CA ALA A 35 -20.71 1.97 7.10
C ALA A 35 -19.60 2.87 6.49
N THR A 36 -19.19 3.93 7.17
CA THR A 36 -18.10 4.80 6.68
C THR A 36 -16.78 4.04 6.62
N ARG A 37 -16.47 3.22 7.64
CA ARG A 37 -15.26 2.39 7.68
C ARG A 37 -15.25 1.38 6.51
N ARG A 38 -16.37 0.70 6.25
CA ARG A 38 -16.52 -0.23 5.13
C ARG A 38 -16.29 0.45 3.78
N ILE A 39 -16.89 1.62 3.56
CA ILE A 39 -16.71 2.39 2.32
C ILE A 39 -15.25 2.78 2.13
N LEU A 40 -14.57 3.23 3.18
CA LEU A 40 -13.16 3.61 3.12
C LEU A 40 -12.26 2.40 2.85
N CYS A 41 -12.47 1.27 3.54
CA CYS A 41 -11.73 0.02 3.29
C CYS A 41 -12.00 -0.51 1.89
N GLY A 42 -13.25 -0.46 1.40
CA GLY A 42 -13.57 -0.87 0.05
C GLY A 42 -12.93 0.02 -1.02
N MET A 43 -12.92 1.33 -0.82
CA MET A 43 -12.23 2.26 -1.70
C MET A 43 -10.73 1.95 -1.76
N ALA A 44 -10.08 1.76 -0.61
CA ALA A 44 -8.68 1.39 -0.52
C ALA A 44 -8.42 0.04 -1.23
N ALA A 45 -9.23 -0.98 -0.97
CA ALA A 45 -9.11 -2.28 -1.62
C ALA A 45 -9.17 -2.17 -3.16
N GLY A 46 -10.08 -1.37 -3.68
CA GLY A 46 -10.21 -1.13 -5.12
C GLY A 46 -8.98 -0.45 -5.70
N ILE A 47 -8.47 0.60 -5.05
CA ILE A 47 -7.24 1.31 -5.46
C ILE A 47 -6.06 0.34 -5.49
N MET A 48 -5.85 -0.45 -4.42
CA MET A 48 -4.76 -1.42 -4.33
C MET A 48 -4.82 -2.49 -5.43
N LEU A 49 -6.01 -3.04 -5.72
CA LEU A 49 -6.18 -4.01 -6.80
C LEU A 49 -5.84 -3.42 -8.17
N ALA A 50 -6.31 -2.21 -8.48
CA ALA A 50 -6.00 -1.54 -9.73
C ALA A 50 -4.49 -1.23 -9.84
N ALA A 51 -3.88 -0.66 -8.81
CA ALA A 51 -2.44 -0.39 -8.77
C ALA A 51 -1.61 -1.67 -8.96
N SER A 52 -2.02 -2.79 -8.34
CA SER A 52 -1.35 -4.09 -8.51
C SER A 52 -1.32 -4.53 -9.98
N VAL A 53 -2.37 -4.24 -10.73
CA VAL A 53 -2.48 -4.62 -12.15
C VAL A 53 -1.75 -3.61 -13.04
N TRP A 54 -2.17 -2.34 -13.01
CA TRP A 54 -1.69 -1.32 -13.97
C TRP A 54 -0.28 -0.85 -13.68
N SER A 55 0.01 -0.53 -12.42
CA SER A 55 1.31 0.06 -12.07
C SER A 55 2.41 -0.99 -11.85
N LEU A 56 2.07 -2.27 -11.66
CA LEU A 56 3.04 -3.32 -11.34
C LEU A 56 3.03 -4.50 -12.31
N LEU A 57 1.92 -5.24 -12.42
CA LEU A 57 1.89 -6.47 -13.21
C LEU A 57 2.02 -6.21 -14.71
N LEU A 58 1.31 -5.23 -15.26
CA LEU A 58 1.42 -4.90 -16.68
C LEU A 58 2.83 -4.44 -17.05
N PRO A 59 3.49 -3.52 -16.32
CA PRO A 59 4.88 -3.17 -16.58
C PRO A 59 5.85 -4.34 -16.35
N ALA A 60 5.61 -5.24 -15.39
CA ALA A 60 6.42 -6.43 -15.20
C ALA A 60 6.34 -7.38 -16.39
N ILE A 61 5.13 -7.62 -16.91
CA ILE A 61 4.88 -8.44 -18.11
C ILE A 61 5.57 -7.81 -19.34
N ALA A 62 5.41 -6.49 -19.51
CA ALA A 62 6.02 -5.77 -20.64
C ALA A 62 7.57 -5.83 -20.65
N ARG A 63 8.18 -5.98 -19.48
CA ARG A 63 9.64 -6.11 -19.31
C ARG A 63 10.14 -7.55 -19.34
N SER A 64 9.24 -8.51 -19.37
CA SER A 64 9.58 -9.94 -19.45
C SER A 64 9.69 -10.38 -20.91
N GLU A 65 10.78 -11.03 -21.27
CA GLU A 65 11.07 -11.41 -22.65
C GLU A 65 11.12 -12.92 -22.85
N GLY A 66 10.93 -13.35 -24.10
CA GLY A 66 11.08 -14.74 -24.52
C GLY A 66 9.86 -15.63 -24.26
N ARG A 67 10.01 -16.94 -24.52
CA ARG A 67 8.92 -17.93 -24.38
C ARG A 67 8.44 -18.12 -22.95
N ALA A 68 9.29 -17.81 -21.97
CA ALA A 68 8.99 -17.89 -20.54
C ALA A 68 8.66 -16.53 -19.90
N ALA A 69 8.26 -15.54 -20.69
CA ALA A 69 7.95 -14.17 -20.22
C ALA A 69 6.86 -14.12 -19.14
N TRP A 70 6.00 -15.13 -19.06
CA TRP A 70 4.97 -15.25 -18.01
C TRP A 70 5.52 -15.69 -16.64
N VAL A 71 6.73 -16.27 -16.59
CA VAL A 71 7.31 -16.86 -15.37
C VAL A 71 7.60 -15.81 -14.31
N PRO A 72 8.35 -14.71 -14.58
CA PRO A 72 8.58 -13.68 -13.56
C PRO A 72 7.29 -13.08 -13.02
N PRO A 73 6.28 -12.67 -13.83
CA PRO A 73 5.02 -12.15 -13.32
C PRO A 73 4.24 -13.15 -12.47
N ALA A 74 4.08 -14.38 -12.92
CA ALA A 74 3.28 -15.38 -12.23
C ALA A 74 3.94 -15.87 -10.94
N LEU A 75 5.21 -16.27 -11.02
CA LEU A 75 5.91 -16.76 -9.82
C LEU A 75 6.26 -15.63 -8.87
N GLY A 76 6.63 -14.45 -9.36
CA GLY A 76 6.87 -13.28 -8.53
C GLY A 76 5.64 -12.93 -7.69
N LEU A 77 4.46 -12.89 -8.29
CA LEU A 77 3.19 -12.66 -7.60
C LEU A 77 2.98 -13.66 -6.46
N ILE A 78 3.15 -14.95 -6.72
CA ILE A 78 2.99 -16.01 -5.71
C ILE A 78 4.05 -15.87 -4.60
N LEU A 79 5.31 -15.65 -4.98
CA LEU A 79 6.40 -15.52 -4.01
C LEU A 79 6.22 -14.29 -3.11
N GLY A 80 5.73 -13.18 -3.66
CA GLY A 80 5.42 -11.97 -2.88
C GLY A 80 4.32 -12.23 -1.85
N ALA A 81 3.19 -12.80 -2.27
CA ALA A 81 2.09 -13.14 -1.38
C ALA A 81 2.54 -14.12 -0.27
N VAL A 82 3.21 -15.22 -0.64
CA VAL A 82 3.73 -16.20 0.35
C VAL A 82 4.77 -15.57 1.26
N GLY A 83 5.67 -14.75 0.71
CA GLY A 83 6.70 -14.05 1.47
C GLY A 83 6.11 -13.14 2.55
N LEU A 84 5.08 -12.36 2.20
CA LEU A 84 4.37 -11.51 3.15
C LEU A 84 3.70 -12.32 4.26
N LEU A 85 2.94 -13.37 3.92
CA LEU A 85 2.29 -14.24 4.90
C LEU A 85 3.29 -14.85 5.88
N ARG A 86 4.47 -15.27 5.40
CA ARG A 86 5.54 -15.79 6.26
C ARG A 86 6.17 -14.73 7.15
N LEU A 87 6.31 -13.50 6.64
CA LEU A 87 6.80 -12.38 7.41
C LEU A 87 5.83 -12.01 8.54
N GLU A 88 4.54 -11.99 8.27
CA GLU A 88 3.48 -11.76 9.25
C GLU A 88 3.47 -12.85 10.35
N ASP A 89 3.55 -14.11 9.96
CA ASP A 89 3.63 -15.25 10.90
C ASP A 89 4.86 -15.13 11.81
N ALA A 90 6.03 -14.85 11.23
CA ALA A 90 7.27 -14.71 11.97
C ALA A 90 7.23 -13.51 12.94
N ALA A 91 6.72 -12.38 12.48
CA ALA A 91 6.56 -11.19 13.31
C ALA A 91 5.53 -11.42 14.43
N GLY A 92 4.43 -12.12 14.13
CA GLY A 92 3.42 -12.52 15.12
C GLY A 92 4.00 -13.42 16.21
N GLN A 93 4.86 -14.37 15.85
CA GLN A 93 5.54 -15.26 16.81
C GLN A 93 6.54 -14.50 17.68
N LEU A 94 7.34 -13.59 17.12
CA LEU A 94 8.27 -12.75 17.87
C LEU A 94 7.56 -11.88 18.91
N LEU A 95 6.33 -11.47 18.63
CA LEU A 95 5.51 -10.62 19.51
C LEU A 95 4.50 -11.40 20.35
N ALA A 96 4.51 -12.73 20.32
CA ALA A 96 3.54 -13.58 21.02
C ALA A 96 3.55 -13.43 22.56
N GLY A 97 4.58 -12.81 23.15
CA GLY A 97 4.63 -12.42 24.58
C GLY A 97 4.46 -10.90 24.83
N GLY A 98 4.12 -10.13 23.82
CA GLY A 98 4.20 -8.67 23.78
C GLY A 98 2.86 -7.93 23.69
N PRO A 99 2.81 -6.81 23.00
CA PRO A 99 1.70 -5.88 23.02
C PRO A 99 0.38 -6.58 22.60
N GLY A 100 -0.69 -6.37 23.38
CA GLY A 100 -2.01 -6.96 23.14
C GLY A 100 -2.58 -6.72 21.73
N HIS A 101 -3.86 -7.02 21.51
CA HIS A 101 -4.52 -6.95 20.20
C HIS A 101 -4.20 -5.69 19.37
N CYS A 102 -4.18 -4.51 20.01
CA CYS A 102 -3.84 -3.24 19.33
C CYS A 102 -2.39 -3.18 18.81
N GLY A 103 -1.44 -3.83 19.48
CA GLY A 103 -0.04 -3.82 19.02
C GLY A 103 0.17 -4.72 17.80
N ARG A 104 -0.58 -5.85 17.73
CA ARG A 104 -0.56 -6.71 16.55
C ARG A 104 -1.17 -6.01 15.34
N MET A 105 -2.26 -5.26 15.52
CA MET A 105 -2.87 -4.46 14.46
C MET A 105 -1.88 -3.40 13.91
N VAL A 106 -1.19 -2.65 14.79
CA VAL A 106 -0.17 -1.68 14.35
C VAL A 106 0.94 -2.36 13.57
N LEU A 107 1.39 -3.55 14.01
CA LEU A 107 2.41 -4.32 13.30
C LEU A 107 1.92 -4.77 11.93
N ALA A 108 0.72 -5.33 11.84
CA ALA A 108 0.14 -5.77 10.58
C ALA A 108 0.14 -4.62 9.57
N VAL A 109 -0.46 -3.47 9.92
CA VAL A 109 -0.47 -2.30 9.04
C VAL A 109 0.93 -1.82 8.69
N THR A 110 1.87 -1.82 9.65
CA THR A 110 3.27 -1.45 9.36
C THR A 110 3.92 -2.38 8.33
N LEU A 111 3.63 -3.69 8.39
CA LEU A 111 4.12 -4.67 7.41
C LEU A 111 3.47 -4.49 6.03
N HIS A 112 2.20 -4.05 5.99
CA HIS A 112 1.50 -3.74 4.75
C HIS A 112 2.08 -2.51 4.04
N ASN A 113 2.45 -1.49 4.80
CA ASN A 113 3.03 -0.26 4.25
C ASN A 113 4.42 -0.48 3.62
N LEU A 114 5.13 -1.56 3.99
CA LEU A 114 6.43 -1.86 3.37
C LEU A 114 6.32 -2.18 1.86
N PRO A 115 5.47 -3.13 1.40
CA PRO A 115 5.19 -3.33 -0.02
C PRO A 115 4.70 -2.08 -0.75
N GLU A 116 3.86 -1.26 -0.13
CA GLU A 116 3.37 0.00 -0.74
C GLU A 116 4.52 0.96 -1.02
N GLY A 117 5.40 1.14 -0.03
CA GLY A 117 6.63 1.91 -0.24
C GLY A 117 7.52 1.33 -1.34
N MET A 118 7.69 0.00 -1.38
CA MET A 118 8.49 -0.66 -2.42
C MET A 118 7.94 -0.40 -3.82
N VAL A 119 6.64 -0.41 -4.00
CA VAL A 119 5.98 -0.11 -5.27
C VAL A 119 6.29 1.31 -5.73
N VAL A 120 6.17 2.27 -4.84
CA VAL A 120 6.48 3.68 -5.10
C VAL A 120 7.97 3.88 -5.43
N GLY A 121 8.85 3.14 -4.74
CA GLY A 121 10.29 3.12 -5.02
C GLY A 121 10.62 2.60 -6.40
N LEU A 122 10.00 1.48 -6.80
CA LEU A 122 10.16 0.90 -8.14
C LEU A 122 9.65 1.85 -9.24
N ALA A 123 8.48 2.47 -9.04
CA ALA A 123 7.93 3.44 -9.99
C ALA A 123 8.85 4.67 -10.14
N ALA A 124 9.42 5.17 -9.05
CA ALA A 124 10.38 6.27 -9.08
C ALA A 124 11.67 5.88 -9.82
N ALA A 125 12.18 4.66 -9.62
CA ALA A 125 13.34 4.16 -10.36
C ALA A 125 13.07 4.11 -11.88
N LEU A 126 11.91 3.63 -12.28
CA LEU A 126 11.48 3.63 -13.68
C LEU A 126 11.36 5.04 -14.25
N ALA A 127 10.78 5.96 -13.49
CA ALA A 127 10.61 7.36 -13.90
C ALA A 127 11.94 8.11 -14.10
N LEU A 128 13.00 7.75 -13.37
CA LEU A 128 14.31 8.38 -13.54
C LEU A 128 15.03 7.95 -14.82
N HIS A 129 14.73 6.76 -15.35
CA HIS A 129 15.34 6.20 -16.55
C HIS A 129 14.36 6.17 -17.75
N GLY A 130 13.10 6.52 -17.51
CA GLY A 130 12.02 6.50 -18.49
C GLY A 130 11.75 7.87 -19.11
N ASP A 131 10.72 7.88 -19.93
CA ASP A 131 10.12 9.03 -20.58
C ASP A 131 9.05 9.71 -19.68
N ALA A 132 8.29 10.64 -20.29
CA ALA A 132 7.22 11.35 -19.60
C ALA A 132 6.14 10.43 -19.05
N ASP A 133 5.84 9.32 -19.73
CA ASP A 133 4.79 8.37 -19.33
C ASP A 133 5.20 7.63 -18.03
N ALA A 134 6.48 7.28 -17.86
CA ALA A 134 6.96 6.67 -16.62
C ALA A 134 6.91 7.66 -15.43
N VAL A 135 7.12 8.96 -15.68
CA VAL A 135 6.99 10.01 -14.65
C VAL A 135 5.53 10.17 -14.23
N SER A 136 4.60 10.23 -15.19
CA SER A 136 3.18 10.34 -14.88
C SER A 136 2.63 9.11 -14.19
N GLY A 137 3.05 7.90 -14.60
CA GLY A 137 2.69 6.66 -13.91
C GLY A 137 3.17 6.63 -12.45
N ALA A 138 4.39 7.09 -12.15
CA ALA A 138 4.88 7.19 -10.78
C ALA A 138 4.08 8.21 -9.95
N LEU A 139 3.63 9.31 -10.54
CA LEU A 139 2.77 10.29 -9.88
C LEU A 139 1.37 9.72 -9.63
N ALA A 140 0.74 9.08 -10.62
CA ALA A 140 -0.58 8.45 -10.49
C ALA A 140 -0.58 7.41 -9.37
N LEU A 141 0.46 6.55 -9.34
CA LEU A 141 0.63 5.54 -8.31
C LEU A 141 0.81 6.17 -6.92
N SER A 142 1.69 7.16 -6.78
CA SER A 142 1.90 7.84 -5.50
C SER A 142 0.63 8.54 -5.00
N LEU A 143 -0.15 9.15 -5.89
CA LEU A 143 -1.45 9.76 -5.57
C LEU A 143 -2.47 8.70 -5.14
N GLY A 144 -2.58 7.58 -5.86
CA GLY A 144 -3.49 6.49 -5.53
C GLY A 144 -3.19 5.89 -4.15
N ILE A 145 -1.93 5.53 -3.90
CA ILE A 145 -1.47 5.03 -2.60
C ILE A 145 -1.68 6.07 -1.50
N GLY A 146 -1.36 7.34 -1.75
CA GLY A 146 -1.61 8.40 -0.78
C GLY A 146 -3.09 8.53 -0.41
N LEU A 147 -4.01 8.42 -1.37
CA LEU A 147 -5.45 8.48 -1.12
C LEU A 147 -5.94 7.33 -0.24
N GLN A 148 -5.45 6.10 -0.45
CA GLN A 148 -5.81 4.95 0.39
C GLN A 148 -5.20 5.02 1.81
N ASN A 149 -4.03 5.61 1.94
CA ASN A 149 -3.30 5.73 3.21
C ASN A 149 -3.98 6.67 4.21
N ILE A 150 -4.81 7.62 3.77
CA ILE A 150 -5.59 8.47 4.67
C ILE A 150 -6.57 7.64 5.52
N PRO A 151 -7.46 6.82 4.94
CA PRO A 151 -8.26 5.87 5.72
C PRO A 151 -7.45 4.94 6.61
N GLU A 152 -6.32 4.44 6.11
CA GLU A 152 -5.47 3.47 6.80
C GLU A 152 -4.83 4.06 8.06
N GLY A 153 -4.22 5.25 7.98
CA GLY A 153 -3.69 5.94 9.16
C GLY A 153 -4.75 6.20 10.23
N ALA A 154 -5.98 6.52 9.82
CA ALA A 154 -7.12 6.65 10.74
C ALA A 154 -7.53 5.29 11.35
N ALA A 155 -7.49 4.21 10.57
CA ALA A 155 -7.82 2.86 11.02
C ALA A 155 -6.85 2.35 12.08
N VAL A 156 -5.58 2.76 12.05
CA VAL A 156 -4.60 2.47 13.12
C VAL A 156 -4.82 3.34 14.35
N SER A 157 -4.93 4.64 14.16
CA SER A 157 -4.87 5.61 15.28
C SER A 157 -6.16 5.66 16.11
N LEU A 158 -7.34 5.51 15.49
CA LEU A 158 -8.62 5.61 16.19
C LEU A 158 -8.85 4.48 17.21
N PRO A 159 -8.63 3.19 16.88
CA PRO A 159 -8.76 2.11 17.87
C PRO A 159 -7.78 2.22 19.03
N LEU A 160 -6.56 2.70 18.78
CA LEU A 160 -5.58 2.93 19.85
C LEU A 160 -6.06 3.95 20.89
N THR A 161 -6.73 5.00 20.44
CA THR A 161 -7.33 5.98 21.36
C THR A 161 -8.44 5.34 22.21
N GLN A 162 -9.20 4.41 21.64
CA GLN A 162 -10.27 3.71 22.37
C GLN A 162 -9.73 2.68 23.35
N SER A 163 -8.56 2.11 23.11
CA SER A 163 -7.87 1.21 24.04
C SER A 163 -7.23 1.93 25.23
N GLY A 164 -7.47 3.26 25.37
CA GLY A 164 -6.99 4.05 26.50
C GLY A 164 -5.67 4.79 26.27
N ARG A 165 -5.11 4.75 25.05
CA ARG A 165 -3.93 5.55 24.71
C ARG A 165 -4.30 7.03 24.54
N THR A 166 -3.37 7.93 24.84
CA THR A 166 -3.58 9.35 24.56
C THR A 166 -3.64 9.61 23.06
N ARG A 167 -4.31 10.69 22.63
CA ARG A 167 -4.39 11.08 21.22
C ARG A 167 -3.01 11.26 20.58
N GLY A 168 -2.04 11.84 21.31
CA GLY A 168 -0.68 11.98 20.83
C GLY A 168 0.03 10.65 20.61
N GLN A 169 -0.14 9.67 21.51
CA GLN A 169 0.42 8.32 21.36
C GLN A 169 -0.23 7.58 20.20
N SER A 170 -1.54 7.70 20.03
CA SER A 170 -2.29 7.07 18.94
C SER A 170 -1.90 7.66 17.58
N PHE A 171 -1.78 8.98 17.50
CA PHE A 171 -1.26 9.68 16.32
C PHE A 171 0.15 9.21 15.98
N ALA A 172 1.06 9.23 16.98
CA ALA A 172 2.44 8.82 16.76
C ALA A 172 2.57 7.38 16.26
N ALA A 173 1.75 6.46 16.78
CA ALA A 173 1.75 5.07 16.31
C ALA A 173 1.23 4.95 14.87
N GLY A 174 0.13 5.63 14.52
CA GLY A 174 -0.40 5.64 13.17
C GLY A 174 0.52 6.35 12.17
N ALA A 175 1.13 7.46 12.54
CA ALA A 175 2.11 8.14 11.68
C ALA A 175 3.40 7.30 11.51
N ALA A 176 3.85 6.61 12.56
CA ALA A 176 5.04 5.76 12.51
C ALA A 176 4.85 4.54 11.60
N SER A 177 3.63 3.97 11.50
CA SER A 177 3.36 2.88 10.56
C SER A 177 3.59 3.31 9.11
N GLY A 178 3.29 4.57 8.75
CA GLY A 178 3.56 5.12 7.42
C GLY A 178 5.04 5.42 7.14
N LEU A 179 5.89 5.57 8.17
CA LEU A 179 7.32 5.82 7.95
C LEU A 179 8.07 4.63 7.34
N VAL A 180 7.49 3.44 7.35
CA VAL A 180 8.06 2.26 6.68
C VAL A 180 7.94 2.37 5.15
N GLU A 181 7.00 3.14 4.62
CA GLU A 181 6.84 3.36 3.18
C GLU A 181 8.09 4.01 2.54
N PRO A 182 8.63 5.15 3.02
CA PRO A 182 9.89 5.68 2.51
C PRO A 182 11.07 4.71 2.63
N LEU A 183 11.11 3.88 3.68
CA LEU A 183 12.14 2.86 3.83
C LEU A 183 12.01 1.77 2.76
N GLY A 184 10.79 1.29 2.52
CA GLY A 184 10.47 0.37 1.42
C GLY A 184 10.81 0.98 0.06
N ALA A 185 10.49 2.25 -0.15
CA ALA A 185 10.78 2.97 -1.38
C ALA A 185 12.29 3.04 -1.65
N VAL A 186 13.10 3.42 -0.67
CA VAL A 186 14.58 3.44 -0.79
C VAL A 186 15.10 2.04 -1.09
N LEU A 187 14.64 1.02 -0.36
CA LEU A 187 15.08 -0.36 -0.56
C LEU A 187 14.81 -0.83 -1.99
N ALA A 188 13.58 -0.68 -2.45
CA ALA A 188 13.19 -1.12 -3.79
C ALA A 188 13.86 -0.30 -4.90
N PHE A 189 14.02 1.00 -4.70
CA PHE A 189 14.74 1.88 -5.62
C PHE A 189 16.20 1.42 -5.81
N VAL A 190 16.93 1.17 -4.70
CA VAL A 190 18.31 0.70 -4.75
C VAL A 190 18.40 -0.69 -5.41
N LEU A 191 17.48 -1.60 -5.09
CA LEU A 191 17.44 -2.92 -5.72
C LEU A 191 17.18 -2.81 -7.23
N ALA A 192 16.27 -1.95 -7.66
CA ALA A 192 15.96 -1.73 -9.08
C ALA A 192 17.17 -1.21 -9.86
N GLU A 193 17.95 -0.31 -9.28
CA GLU A 193 19.15 0.27 -9.89
C GLU A 193 20.28 -0.77 -10.07
N TRP A 194 20.41 -1.69 -9.12
CA TRP A 194 21.50 -2.67 -9.11
C TRP A 194 21.19 -3.94 -9.91
N VAL A 195 19.92 -4.30 -10.07
CA VAL A 195 19.51 -5.60 -10.63
C VAL A 195 18.35 -5.43 -11.62
N GLY A 196 18.61 -4.79 -12.75
CA GLY A 196 17.59 -4.55 -13.80
C GLY A 196 16.85 -5.84 -14.24
N ALA A 197 17.55 -6.98 -14.31
CA ALA A 197 16.96 -8.28 -14.63
C ALA A 197 15.96 -8.81 -13.56
N ALA A 198 16.09 -8.35 -12.31
CA ALA A 198 15.16 -8.72 -11.24
C ALA A 198 13.91 -7.82 -11.18
N LEU A 199 13.87 -6.74 -11.97
CA LEU A 199 12.77 -5.77 -11.91
C LEU A 199 11.40 -6.41 -12.14
N PRO A 200 11.17 -7.28 -13.15
CA PRO A 200 9.88 -7.97 -13.30
C PRO A 200 9.51 -8.82 -12.08
N TRP A 201 10.48 -9.46 -11.45
CA TRP A 201 10.27 -10.24 -10.23
C TRP A 201 9.90 -9.38 -9.03
N LEU A 202 10.60 -8.27 -8.83
CA LEU A 202 10.35 -7.34 -7.73
C LEU A 202 8.97 -6.67 -7.86
N MET A 203 8.62 -6.21 -9.06
CA MET A 203 7.32 -5.60 -9.33
C MET A 203 6.19 -6.60 -9.10
N SER A 204 6.34 -7.82 -9.60
CA SER A 204 5.32 -8.87 -9.42
C SER A 204 5.21 -9.33 -7.97
N ALA A 205 6.32 -9.42 -7.24
CA ALA A 205 6.29 -9.74 -5.82
C ALA A 205 5.59 -8.64 -5.00
N ALA A 206 5.86 -7.38 -5.28
CA ALA A 206 5.15 -6.27 -4.66
C ALA A 206 3.64 -6.30 -4.96
N ALA A 207 3.25 -6.58 -6.22
CA ALA A 207 1.85 -6.80 -6.59
C ALA A 207 1.23 -7.97 -5.81
N GLY A 208 1.98 -9.06 -5.61
CA GLY A 208 1.54 -10.22 -4.83
C GLY A 208 1.28 -9.90 -3.37
N CYS A 209 2.15 -9.11 -2.75
CA CYS A 209 1.94 -8.59 -1.41
C CYS A 209 0.63 -7.77 -1.34
N MET A 210 0.45 -6.80 -2.25
CA MET A 210 -0.73 -5.94 -2.26
C MET A 210 -2.03 -6.73 -2.48
N VAL A 211 -2.05 -7.68 -3.43
CA VAL A 211 -3.22 -8.54 -3.65
C VAL A 211 -3.53 -9.39 -2.42
N CYS A 212 -2.50 -9.94 -1.75
CA CYS A 212 -2.65 -10.73 -0.54
C CYS A 212 -3.32 -9.93 0.58
N VAL A 213 -2.79 -8.75 0.90
CA VAL A 213 -3.35 -7.84 1.92
C VAL A 213 -4.78 -7.47 1.59
N THR A 214 -5.03 -7.07 0.34
CA THR A 214 -6.37 -6.68 -0.09
C THR A 214 -7.38 -7.80 0.10
N ALA A 215 -7.01 -9.04 -0.26
CA ALA A 215 -7.89 -10.20 -0.11
C ALA A 215 -8.08 -10.62 1.35
N GLN A 216 -7.05 -10.49 2.17
CA GLN A 216 -7.04 -10.99 3.56
C GLN A 216 -7.69 -10.00 4.53
N GLU A 217 -7.54 -8.71 4.32
CA GLU A 217 -7.96 -7.69 5.28
C GLU A 217 -8.96 -6.69 4.70
N MET A 218 -8.65 -6.05 3.59
CA MET A 218 -9.45 -4.94 3.08
C MET A 218 -10.82 -5.36 2.56
N ILE A 219 -10.89 -6.41 1.74
CA ILE A 219 -12.16 -6.92 1.20
C ILE A 219 -13.05 -7.47 2.31
N PRO A 220 -12.57 -8.34 3.25
CA PRO A 220 -13.40 -8.82 4.36
C PRO A 220 -13.94 -7.70 5.25
N GLU A 221 -13.17 -6.63 5.46
CA GLU A 221 -13.61 -5.48 6.25
C GLU A 221 -14.65 -4.62 5.49
N ALA A 222 -14.58 -4.57 4.16
CA ALA A 222 -15.49 -3.79 3.32
C ALA A 222 -16.83 -4.49 3.09
N VAL A 223 -16.85 -5.82 3.01
CA VAL A 223 -18.01 -6.60 2.55
C VAL A 223 -18.85 -7.09 3.73
N GLU A 224 -20.15 -6.81 3.69
CA GLU A 224 -21.14 -7.39 4.60
C GLU A 224 -22.31 -7.97 3.80
N PRO A 225 -22.89 -9.12 4.17
CA PRO A 225 -23.86 -9.86 3.38
C PRO A 225 -25.08 -9.04 2.90
N ASP A 226 -25.55 -8.09 3.71
CA ASP A 226 -26.76 -7.33 3.43
C ASP A 226 -26.48 -5.86 3.02
N GLU A 227 -25.22 -5.46 2.80
CA GLU A 227 -24.84 -4.10 2.44
C GLU A 227 -24.00 -4.06 1.17
N VAL A 228 -24.51 -3.41 0.15
CA VAL A 228 -23.81 -3.25 -1.14
C VAL A 228 -22.82 -2.10 -1.17
N ALA A 229 -22.85 -1.19 -0.20
CA ALA A 229 -22.04 0.04 -0.20
C ALA A 229 -20.53 -0.25 -0.22
N GLY A 230 -20.08 -1.25 0.55
CA GLY A 230 -18.69 -1.69 0.56
C GLY A 230 -18.25 -2.28 -0.77
N VAL A 231 -19.09 -3.12 -1.38
CA VAL A 231 -18.80 -3.71 -2.70
C VAL A 231 -18.72 -2.61 -3.78
N ILE A 232 -19.67 -1.67 -3.77
CA ILE A 232 -19.65 -0.55 -4.72
C ILE A 232 -18.42 0.32 -4.51
N SER A 233 -17.97 0.54 -3.26
CA SER A 233 -16.78 1.34 -2.99
C SER A 233 -15.50 0.66 -3.49
N ILE A 234 -15.41 -0.68 -3.48
CA ILE A 234 -14.30 -1.42 -4.12
C ILE A 234 -14.25 -1.11 -5.62
N VAL A 235 -15.40 -1.21 -6.30
CA VAL A 235 -15.50 -0.92 -7.74
C VAL A 235 -15.15 0.54 -8.04
N LEU A 236 -15.60 1.47 -7.22
CA LEU A 236 -15.28 2.90 -7.38
C LEU A 236 -13.79 3.19 -7.16
N GLY A 237 -13.17 2.59 -6.14
CA GLY A 237 -11.73 2.71 -5.90
C GLY A 237 -10.91 2.15 -7.05
N PHE A 238 -11.29 0.97 -7.56
CA PHE A 238 -10.69 0.36 -8.73
C PHE A 238 -10.79 1.27 -9.96
N ALA A 239 -11.98 1.79 -10.24
CA ALA A 239 -12.21 2.67 -11.38
C ALA A 239 -11.44 3.99 -11.25
N LEU A 240 -11.34 4.55 -10.04
CA LEU A 240 -10.57 5.76 -9.78
C LEU A 240 -9.08 5.55 -10.08
N MET A 241 -8.47 4.50 -9.55
CA MET A 241 -7.05 4.22 -9.77
C MET A 241 -6.77 3.88 -11.23
N MET A 242 -7.60 3.05 -11.85
CA MET A 242 -7.51 2.76 -13.27
C MET A 242 -7.56 4.05 -14.12
N ALA A 243 -8.44 4.98 -13.76
CA ALA A 243 -8.54 6.26 -14.47
C ALA A 243 -7.29 7.12 -14.27
N LEU A 244 -6.70 7.13 -13.06
CA LEU A 244 -5.44 7.83 -12.80
C LEU A 244 -4.29 7.25 -13.61
N ASP A 245 -4.14 5.92 -13.66
CA ASP A 245 -3.09 5.24 -14.43
C ASP A 245 -3.22 5.41 -15.95
N VAL A 246 -4.45 5.56 -16.46
CA VAL A 246 -4.69 5.71 -17.91
C VAL A 246 -4.68 7.17 -18.34
N ALA A 247 -5.04 8.11 -17.46
CA ALA A 247 -5.15 9.54 -17.77
C ALA A 247 -3.86 10.33 -17.54
N LEU A 248 -2.95 9.86 -16.72
CA LEU A 248 -1.65 10.48 -16.40
C LEU A 248 -0.50 9.76 -17.07
#